data_5625a861b4de4819e7274cc96094e15e
#
_entry.id   5625a861b4de4819e7274cc96094e15e
#
_cell.length_a   1.000
_cell.length_b   1.000
_cell.length_c   1.000
_cell.angle_alpha   90.00
_cell.angle_beta   90.00
_cell.angle_gamma   90.00
#
_symmetry.space_group_name_H-M   'P 1'
#
loop_
_entity.id
_entity.type
_entity.pdbx_description
1 polymer ?
#
loop_
_entity_poly.entity_id
_entity_poly.type
_entity_poly.pdbx_seq_one_letter_code
_entity_poly.pdbx_strand_id
1 'polypeptide(L)'
;MQEQKKEKDICLRWSMTISSRHKSEKHTDPYINLKKESEKISAYIKNALLGEVFTTPKPGLVDLWDNGAHRDMNWITFRKSADEITPYLTAMYEEGYAFKERNWSGEKLDTLFLEIRETGRQAERAMYNATGGVNTHKGMLFSMGIICAALGYCRKKHFQNLKADGQQKELSMVWEVLDIARYMTEDILQKELQDMEAQVPKTHGERILARYGERGIRGEVLDGFPVVRKTAYPELMKLMKEADKTVCQSQVNLQVLLKIMSELRDTNVLNRGGEEGLLWIQKESGAILKMNGAFSEEGMKRLIQMNQECIRKNISSGGAADQLALTLFLWQAVNEKEIPVYCPVCIE
;
A
#
# COMPACT_ATOMS: atom_id res chain seq x y z
N MET A 1 -8.34 28.92 -8.36
CA MET A 1 -9.09 28.45 -9.54
C MET A 1 -8.23 28.27 -10.80
N GLN A 2 -7.41 29.25 -11.22
CA GLN A 2 -6.57 29.08 -12.42
C GLN A 2 -5.38 28.13 -12.24
N GLU A 3 -4.77 28.05 -11.06
CA GLU A 3 -3.72 27.08 -10.75
C GLU A 3 -4.23 25.62 -10.68
N GLN A 4 -5.39 25.40 -10.07
CA GLN A 4 -6.03 24.08 -10.04
C GLN A 4 -6.40 23.56 -11.44
N LYS A 5 -6.71 24.46 -12.39
CA LYS A 5 -7.01 24.12 -13.78
C LYS A 5 -5.74 23.75 -14.57
N LYS A 6 -4.61 24.41 -14.30
CA LYS A 6 -3.31 24.08 -14.89
C LYS A 6 -2.77 22.73 -14.39
N GLU A 7 -2.98 22.41 -13.12
CA GLU A 7 -2.56 21.12 -12.54
C GLU A 7 -3.43 19.94 -13.01
N LYS A 8 -4.73 20.19 -13.30
CA LYS A 8 -5.60 19.20 -13.96
C LYS A 8 -5.11 18.82 -15.37
N ASP A 9 -4.64 19.81 -16.15
CA ASP A 9 -4.08 19.58 -17.49
C ASP A 9 -2.74 18.80 -17.47
N ILE A 10 -1.97 18.91 -16.40
CA ILE A 10 -0.72 18.17 -16.22
C ILE A 10 -1.02 16.69 -15.93
N CYS A 11 -2.03 16.39 -15.11
CA CYS A 11 -2.49 15.01 -14.86
C CYS A 11 -2.98 14.31 -16.14
N LEU A 12 -3.72 15.01 -17.00
CA LEU A 12 -4.23 14.49 -18.27
C LEU A 12 -3.11 14.18 -19.30
N ARG A 13 -2.02 14.93 -19.30
CA ARG A 13 -0.88 14.69 -20.21
C ARG A 13 -0.07 13.45 -19.86
N TRP A 14 -0.04 13.03 -18.59
CA TRP A 14 0.73 11.85 -18.17
C TRP A 14 0.06 10.53 -18.53
N SER A 15 -1.27 10.47 -18.63
CA SER A 15 -2.00 9.24 -19.00
C SER A 15 -1.85 8.87 -20.49
N MET A 16 -1.44 9.80 -21.36
CA MET A 16 -1.37 9.58 -22.81
C MET A 16 0.00 9.12 -23.33
N THR A 17 1.06 9.09 -22.51
CA THR A 17 2.43 8.87 -23.00
C THR A 17 2.91 7.41 -22.93
N ILE A 18 2.13 6.48 -22.36
CA ILE A 18 2.58 5.09 -22.09
C ILE A 18 1.95 4.04 -23.01
N SER A 19 1.19 4.41 -24.01
CA SER A 19 0.60 3.42 -24.93
C SER A 19 1.34 3.34 -26.26
N SER A 20 2.36 2.51 -26.34
CA SER A 20 2.74 1.73 -27.54
C SER A 20 4.18 1.15 -27.44
N ARG A 21 4.31 -0.18 -27.35
CA ARG A 21 5.30 -1.00 -28.04
C ARG A 21 5.32 -2.43 -27.51
N HIS A 22 4.67 -3.33 -28.19
CA HIS A 22 4.95 -4.76 -28.07
C HIS A 22 5.46 -5.27 -29.40
N LYS A 23 6.61 -5.94 -29.40
CA LYS A 23 6.90 -7.14 -30.21
C LYS A 23 8.31 -7.72 -29.97
N SER A 24 8.35 -9.07 -29.96
CA SER A 24 9.43 -10.05 -30.16
C SER A 24 10.36 -10.39 -28.99
N GLU A 25 10.09 -11.56 -28.40
CA GLU A 25 11.01 -12.28 -27.51
C GLU A 25 12.18 -12.88 -28.31
N LYS A 26 13.40 -12.49 -27.98
CA LYS A 26 14.64 -13.24 -28.23
C LYS A 26 15.33 -13.35 -26.87
N HIS A 27 16.04 -14.46 -26.62
CA HIS A 27 16.84 -14.71 -25.43
C HIS A 27 17.60 -13.44 -25.02
N THR A 28 17.07 -12.71 -24.05
CA THR A 28 17.66 -11.46 -23.58
C THR A 28 18.53 -11.76 -22.36
N ASP A 29 19.70 -11.11 -22.32
CA ASP A 29 20.61 -11.07 -21.19
C ASP A 29 19.84 -10.89 -19.87
N PRO A 30 20.09 -11.70 -18.82
CA PRO A 30 19.43 -11.56 -17.52
C PRO A 30 19.47 -10.15 -16.95
N TYR A 31 20.47 -9.37 -17.25
CA TYR A 31 20.60 -7.96 -16.85
C TYR A 31 19.59 -7.03 -17.55
N ILE A 32 19.37 -7.23 -18.85
CA ILE A 32 18.38 -6.47 -19.64
C ILE A 32 16.97 -6.80 -19.17
N ASN A 33 16.74 -8.04 -18.74
CA ASN A 33 15.44 -8.47 -18.25
C ASN A 33 15.14 -7.85 -16.87
N LEU A 34 16.10 -7.83 -15.95
CA LEU A 34 15.92 -7.20 -14.63
C LEU A 34 15.61 -5.70 -14.77
N LYS A 35 16.30 -4.97 -15.62
CA LYS A 35 16.07 -3.53 -15.82
C LYS A 35 14.63 -3.25 -16.28
N LYS A 36 14.13 -3.99 -17.27
CA LYS A 36 12.74 -3.85 -17.75
C LYS A 36 11.72 -4.22 -16.68
N GLU A 37 12.03 -5.22 -15.88
CA GLU A 37 11.22 -5.65 -14.76
C GLU A 37 11.15 -4.56 -13.69
N SER A 38 12.29 -4.00 -13.30
CA SER A 38 12.39 -2.90 -12.32
C SER A 38 11.63 -1.65 -12.78
N GLU A 39 11.66 -1.32 -14.08
CA GLU A 39 10.87 -0.23 -14.65
C GLU A 39 9.38 -0.46 -14.50
N LYS A 40 8.88 -1.69 -14.72
CA LYS A 40 7.47 -2.05 -14.48
C LYS A 40 7.12 -1.97 -12.99
N ILE A 41 7.95 -2.56 -12.14
CA ILE A 41 7.74 -2.54 -10.68
C ILE A 41 7.71 -1.10 -10.17
N SER A 42 8.61 -0.24 -10.63
CA SER A 42 8.62 1.19 -10.31
C SER A 42 7.29 1.87 -10.68
N ALA A 43 6.75 1.56 -11.86
CA ALA A 43 5.45 2.07 -12.30
C ALA A 43 4.31 1.55 -11.38
N TYR A 44 4.30 0.26 -11.04
CA TYR A 44 3.27 -0.32 -10.17
C TYR A 44 3.32 0.25 -8.74
N ILE A 45 4.52 0.45 -8.18
CA ILE A 45 4.70 1.12 -6.89
C ILE A 45 4.08 2.52 -6.94
N LYS A 46 4.50 3.33 -7.91
CA LYS A 46 4.00 4.70 -8.07
C LYS A 46 2.50 4.75 -8.29
N ASN A 47 1.97 3.88 -9.15
CA ASN A 47 0.54 3.79 -9.41
C ASN A 47 -0.26 3.37 -8.17
N ALA A 48 0.27 2.48 -7.34
CA ALA A 48 -0.38 2.05 -6.11
C ALA A 48 -0.43 3.19 -5.07
N LEU A 49 0.69 3.89 -4.86
CA LEU A 49 0.77 5.04 -3.96
C LEU A 49 -0.17 6.18 -4.40
N LEU A 50 -0.15 6.54 -5.68
CA LEU A 50 -1.02 7.59 -6.21
C LEU A 50 -2.47 7.14 -6.33
N GLY A 51 -2.72 5.87 -6.66
CA GLY A 51 -4.05 5.29 -6.74
C GLY A 51 -4.76 5.30 -5.38
N GLU A 52 -4.03 5.07 -4.30
CA GLU A 52 -4.55 5.25 -2.95
C GLU A 52 -4.91 6.72 -2.69
N VAL A 53 -3.98 7.65 -2.90
CA VAL A 53 -4.19 9.08 -2.61
C VAL A 53 -5.32 9.69 -3.45
N PHE A 54 -5.47 9.29 -4.71
CA PHE A 54 -6.47 9.84 -5.63
C PHE A 54 -7.83 9.16 -5.52
N THR A 55 -7.93 8.08 -4.77
CA THR A 55 -9.22 7.49 -4.40
C THR A 55 -10.03 8.49 -3.60
N THR A 56 -11.24 8.84 -4.06
CA THR A 56 -12.04 9.96 -3.54
C THR A 56 -13.53 9.62 -3.57
N PRO A 57 -14.33 9.96 -2.52
CA PRO A 57 -13.93 10.57 -1.25
C PRO A 57 -13.46 9.52 -0.23
N LYS A 58 -12.38 9.80 0.51
CA LYS A 58 -11.87 8.90 1.56
C LYS A 58 -12.15 9.43 2.96
N PRO A 59 -12.87 8.71 3.83
CA PRO A 59 -13.23 9.22 5.16
C PRO A 59 -12.02 9.55 6.03
N GLY A 60 -11.84 10.83 6.34
CA GLY A 60 -10.79 11.35 7.22
C GLY A 60 -9.36 11.28 6.67
N LEU A 61 -9.19 10.84 5.43
CA LEU A 61 -7.90 10.71 4.74
C LEU A 61 -7.72 11.83 3.71
N VAL A 62 -6.47 12.13 3.38
CA VAL A 62 -6.16 13.06 2.29
C VAL A 62 -6.56 12.45 0.96
N ASP A 63 -7.29 13.20 0.15
CA ASP A 63 -7.65 12.83 -1.22
C ASP A 63 -7.67 14.05 -2.17
N LEU A 64 -8.29 13.92 -3.33
CA LEU A 64 -8.37 15.04 -4.31
C LEU A 64 -9.38 16.12 -3.91
N TRP A 65 -10.32 15.82 -3.01
CA TRP A 65 -11.35 16.78 -2.58
C TRP A 65 -10.90 17.61 -1.39
N ASP A 66 -10.31 16.95 -0.37
CA ASP A 66 -9.92 17.62 0.85
C ASP A 66 -8.71 16.95 1.53
N ASN A 67 -8.26 17.54 2.62
CA ASN A 67 -7.13 17.05 3.40
C ASN A 67 -7.55 16.07 4.50
N GLY A 68 -8.80 15.64 4.55
CA GLY A 68 -9.32 14.81 5.62
C GLY A 68 -9.08 15.43 7.02
N ALA A 69 -8.68 14.63 7.96
CA ALA A 69 -8.35 15.06 9.32
C ALA A 69 -6.89 15.59 9.47
N HIS A 70 -6.32 16.15 8.39
CA HIS A 70 -4.93 16.62 8.37
C HIS A 70 -4.84 18.13 8.07
N ARG A 71 -3.90 18.82 8.76
CA ARG A 71 -3.63 20.25 8.56
C ARG A 71 -2.27 20.54 7.94
N ASP A 72 -1.42 19.54 7.90
CA ASP A 72 0.01 19.60 7.56
C ASP A 72 0.33 18.94 6.22
N MET A 73 -0.64 18.30 5.56
CA MET A 73 -0.46 17.58 4.31
C MET A 73 -1.70 17.65 3.41
N ASN A 74 -1.46 17.50 2.11
CA ASN A 74 -2.47 17.43 1.06
C ASN A 74 -2.02 16.43 -0.02
N TRP A 75 -2.83 16.20 -1.05
CA TRP A 75 -2.51 15.27 -2.13
C TRP A 75 -1.21 15.62 -2.89
N ILE A 76 -0.84 16.92 -2.99
CA ILE A 76 0.42 17.36 -3.61
C ILE A 76 1.61 16.90 -2.76
N THR A 77 1.48 17.02 -1.43
CA THR A 77 2.50 16.54 -0.47
C THR A 77 2.71 15.03 -0.63
N PHE A 78 1.61 14.27 -0.75
CA PHE A 78 1.66 12.82 -0.99
C PHE A 78 2.28 12.48 -2.34
N ARG A 79 1.94 13.21 -3.41
CA ARG A 79 2.55 13.04 -4.73
C ARG A 79 4.06 13.24 -4.70
N LYS A 80 4.53 14.34 -4.09
CA LYS A 80 5.97 14.60 -3.93
C LYS A 80 6.66 13.46 -3.17
N SER A 81 6.05 13.01 -2.10
CA SER A 81 6.55 11.88 -1.32
C SER A 81 6.61 10.61 -2.17
N ALA A 82 5.55 10.26 -2.90
CA ALA A 82 5.52 9.08 -3.78
C ALA A 82 6.60 9.15 -4.86
N ASP A 83 6.83 10.32 -5.47
CA ASP A 83 7.88 10.52 -6.46
C ASP A 83 9.28 10.23 -5.89
N GLU A 84 9.54 10.70 -4.66
CA GLU A 84 10.85 10.54 -4.01
C GLU A 84 11.10 9.13 -3.45
N ILE A 85 10.07 8.44 -2.94
CA ILE A 85 10.28 7.12 -2.31
C ILE A 85 10.26 5.96 -3.32
N THR A 86 9.62 6.14 -4.47
CA THR A 86 9.51 5.08 -5.50
C THR A 86 10.86 4.49 -5.92
N PRO A 87 11.93 5.28 -6.18
CA PRO A 87 13.24 4.72 -6.54
C PRO A 87 13.83 3.80 -5.46
N TYR A 88 13.65 4.15 -4.18
CA TYR A 88 14.15 3.34 -3.07
C TYR A 88 13.37 2.03 -2.91
N LEU A 89 12.04 2.07 -3.06
CA LEU A 89 11.21 0.87 -3.06
C LEU A 89 11.55 -0.06 -4.23
N THR A 90 11.86 0.52 -5.40
CA THR A 90 12.35 -0.22 -6.57
C THR A 90 13.71 -0.85 -6.28
N ALA A 91 14.64 -0.12 -5.64
CA ALA A 91 15.93 -0.66 -5.23
C ALA A 91 15.78 -1.84 -4.25
N MET A 92 14.84 -1.79 -3.29
CA MET A 92 14.57 -2.92 -2.40
C MET A 92 14.05 -4.16 -3.15
N TYR A 93 13.26 -3.97 -4.22
CA TYR A 93 12.89 -5.07 -5.10
C TYR A 93 14.11 -5.67 -5.79
N GLU A 94 15.03 -4.83 -6.30
CA GLU A 94 16.26 -5.25 -6.95
C GLU A 94 17.23 -5.97 -5.98
N GLU A 95 17.32 -5.49 -4.73
CA GLU A 95 18.06 -6.14 -3.65
C GLU A 95 17.51 -7.55 -3.38
N GLY A 96 16.19 -7.70 -3.28
CA GLY A 96 15.54 -9.01 -3.15
C GLY A 96 15.80 -9.92 -4.35
N TYR A 97 15.71 -9.39 -5.57
CA TYR A 97 15.99 -10.14 -6.79
C TYR A 97 17.47 -10.55 -6.90
N ALA A 98 18.40 -9.69 -6.49
CA ALA A 98 19.82 -9.95 -6.50
C ALA A 98 20.27 -10.89 -5.36
N PHE A 99 19.48 -10.98 -4.29
CA PHE A 99 19.83 -11.74 -3.08
C PHE A 99 20.19 -13.18 -3.44
N LYS A 100 21.40 -13.60 -3.06
CA LYS A 100 21.88 -14.97 -3.23
C LYS A 100 21.91 -15.63 -1.87
N GLU A 101 21.12 -16.69 -1.70
CA GLU A 101 21.34 -17.60 -0.58
C GLU A 101 22.79 -18.13 -0.68
N ARG A 102 23.65 -17.66 0.19
CA ARG A 102 25.02 -18.19 0.28
C ARG A 102 24.93 -19.50 1.05
N ASN A 103 24.90 -20.60 0.29
CA ASN A 103 25.02 -21.98 0.76
C ASN A 103 24.00 -22.49 1.79
N TRP A 104 23.69 -23.78 1.68
CA TRP A 104 22.89 -24.66 2.54
C TRP A 104 23.20 -24.63 4.06
N SER A 105 24.05 -23.75 4.54
CA SER A 105 24.40 -23.54 5.94
C SER A 105 23.58 -22.44 6.65
N GLY A 106 22.45 -21.99 6.06
CA GLY A 106 21.45 -21.19 6.78
C GLY A 106 21.79 -19.71 6.92
N GLU A 107 22.32 -19.04 5.89
CA GLU A 107 22.15 -17.58 5.83
C GLU A 107 20.66 -17.32 5.70
N LYS A 108 20.08 -16.89 6.81
CA LYS A 108 18.67 -16.60 6.97
C LYS A 108 18.32 -15.38 6.13
N LEU A 109 17.14 -15.37 5.55
CA LEU A 109 16.56 -14.20 4.84
C LEU A 109 16.51 -12.92 5.68
N ASP A 110 16.77 -13.00 6.98
CA ASP A 110 16.91 -11.85 7.87
C ASP A 110 18.05 -10.89 7.46
N THR A 111 19.11 -11.40 6.81
CA THR A 111 20.15 -10.53 6.25
C THR A 111 19.63 -9.63 5.13
N LEU A 112 18.73 -10.13 4.27
CA LEU A 112 18.06 -9.30 3.28
C LEU A 112 17.24 -8.18 3.96
N PHE A 113 16.53 -8.50 5.04
CA PHE A 113 15.79 -7.48 5.78
C PHE A 113 16.72 -6.40 6.38
N LEU A 114 17.89 -6.79 6.89
CA LEU A 114 18.87 -5.83 7.40
C LEU A 114 19.44 -4.94 6.29
N GLU A 115 19.69 -5.48 5.10
CA GLU A 115 20.17 -4.73 3.93
C GLU A 115 19.13 -3.67 3.51
N ILE A 116 17.88 -4.07 3.26
CA ILE A 116 16.82 -3.14 2.83
C ILE A 116 16.47 -2.10 3.89
N ARG A 117 16.76 -2.34 5.18
CA ARG A 117 16.54 -1.34 6.25
C ARG A 117 17.37 -0.08 6.06
N GLU A 118 18.58 -0.19 5.53
CA GLU A 118 19.40 1.00 5.26
C GLU A 118 18.81 1.79 4.08
N THR A 119 18.40 1.11 3.02
CA THR A 119 17.68 1.70 1.90
C THR A 119 16.38 2.37 2.39
N GLY A 120 15.66 1.74 3.34
CA GLY A 120 14.46 2.30 3.97
C GLY A 120 14.72 3.57 4.78
N ARG A 121 15.84 3.65 5.52
CA ARG A 121 16.23 4.88 6.23
C ARG A 121 16.57 6.02 5.27
N GLN A 122 17.18 5.70 4.13
CA GLN A 122 17.45 6.70 3.08
C GLN A 122 16.15 7.20 2.46
N ALA A 123 15.22 6.29 2.15
CA ALA A 123 13.88 6.62 1.66
C ALA A 123 13.09 7.50 2.64
N GLU A 124 13.15 7.20 3.94
CA GLU A 124 12.50 8.01 4.99
C GLU A 124 13.09 9.43 5.02
N ARG A 125 14.41 9.59 4.93
CA ARG A 125 15.05 10.91 4.86
C ARG A 125 14.63 11.67 3.60
N ALA A 126 14.60 11.00 2.44
CA ALA A 126 14.16 11.61 1.18
C ALA A 126 12.69 12.06 1.25
N MET A 127 11.80 11.24 1.81
CA MET A 127 10.40 11.58 2.08
C MET A 127 10.28 12.87 2.91
N TYR A 128 10.97 12.94 4.05
CA TYR A 128 10.91 14.12 4.92
C TYR A 128 11.46 15.38 4.23
N ASN A 129 12.53 15.27 3.46
CA ASN A 129 13.09 16.40 2.70
C ASN A 129 12.10 16.90 1.65
N ALA A 130 11.45 16.01 0.90
CA ALA A 130 10.50 16.37 -0.15
C ALA A 130 9.19 16.96 0.39
N THR A 131 8.81 16.59 1.61
CA THR A 131 7.55 17.00 2.25
C THR A 131 7.70 18.14 3.25
N GLY A 132 8.90 18.69 3.40
CA GLY A 132 9.16 19.74 4.40
C GLY A 132 9.06 19.25 5.85
N GLY A 133 9.43 18.01 6.11
CA GLY A 133 9.40 17.39 7.44
C GLY A 133 8.09 16.69 7.79
N VAL A 134 7.14 16.59 6.86
CA VAL A 134 5.85 15.94 7.09
C VAL A 134 5.93 14.43 6.85
N ASN A 135 5.40 13.66 7.80
CA ASN A 135 5.31 12.20 7.70
C ASN A 135 4.09 11.79 6.87
N THR A 136 4.30 11.46 5.60
CA THR A 136 3.24 11.00 4.68
C THR A 136 3.18 9.47 4.56
N HIS A 137 4.31 8.81 4.34
CA HIS A 137 4.39 7.40 3.94
C HIS A 137 5.31 6.53 4.82
N LYS A 138 5.62 6.92 6.06
CA LYS A 138 6.59 6.16 6.89
C LYS A 138 6.16 4.70 7.14
N GLY A 139 4.88 4.46 7.46
CA GLY A 139 4.32 3.12 7.63
C GLY A 139 4.36 2.34 6.31
N MET A 140 3.99 2.99 5.23
CA MET A 140 4.01 2.45 3.87
C MET A 140 5.43 2.07 3.42
N LEU A 141 6.43 2.92 3.64
CA LEU A 141 7.84 2.62 3.34
C LEU A 141 8.31 1.32 4.00
N PHE A 142 7.90 1.12 5.25
CA PHE A 142 8.26 -0.08 5.99
C PHE A 142 7.61 -1.33 5.37
N SER A 143 6.28 -1.33 5.21
CA SER A 143 5.54 -2.51 4.72
C SER A 143 5.80 -2.78 3.24
N MET A 144 5.72 -1.76 2.40
CA MET A 144 5.93 -1.92 0.95
C MET A 144 7.38 -2.25 0.61
N GLY A 145 8.35 -1.71 1.35
CA GLY A 145 9.77 -2.06 1.19
C GLY A 145 10.02 -3.55 1.44
N ILE A 146 9.47 -4.10 2.52
CA ILE A 146 9.55 -5.53 2.83
C ILE A 146 8.89 -6.36 1.71
N ILE A 147 7.70 -5.96 1.26
CA ILE A 147 6.98 -6.64 0.18
C ILE A 147 7.74 -6.55 -1.16
N CYS A 148 8.34 -5.41 -1.48
CA CYS A 148 9.17 -5.26 -2.68
C CYS A 148 10.35 -6.24 -2.68
N ALA A 149 11.08 -6.33 -1.57
CA ALA A 149 12.20 -7.26 -1.44
C ALA A 149 11.73 -8.73 -1.51
N ALA A 150 10.66 -9.09 -0.80
CA ALA A 150 10.08 -10.42 -0.85
C ALA A 150 9.62 -10.79 -2.27
N LEU A 151 8.98 -9.86 -3.00
CA LEU A 151 8.56 -10.07 -4.39
C LEU A 151 9.75 -10.29 -5.32
N GLY A 152 10.83 -9.49 -5.17
CA GLY A 152 12.05 -9.66 -5.95
C GLY A 152 12.67 -11.04 -5.74
N TYR A 153 12.75 -11.49 -4.49
CA TYR A 153 13.23 -12.82 -4.13
C TYR A 153 12.36 -13.94 -4.72
N CYS A 154 11.02 -13.84 -4.59
CA CYS A 154 10.10 -14.82 -5.15
C CYS A 154 10.20 -14.89 -6.68
N ARG A 155 10.26 -13.75 -7.38
CA ARG A 155 10.36 -13.73 -8.84
C ARG A 155 11.62 -14.40 -9.35
N LYS A 156 12.77 -14.18 -8.72
CA LYS A 156 13.99 -14.89 -9.06
C LYS A 156 13.83 -16.40 -8.93
N LYS A 157 13.21 -16.87 -7.85
CA LYS A 157 12.97 -18.30 -7.61
C LYS A 157 12.02 -18.91 -8.64
N HIS A 158 10.96 -18.18 -9.04
CA HIS A 158 10.01 -18.63 -10.05
C HIS A 158 10.57 -18.61 -11.47
N PHE A 159 11.45 -17.69 -11.82
CA PHE A 159 12.15 -17.70 -13.12
C PHE A 159 12.95 -18.98 -13.34
N GLN A 160 13.36 -19.64 -12.25
CA GLN A 160 14.07 -20.93 -12.30
C GLN A 160 13.13 -22.14 -12.39
N ASN A 161 11.81 -21.99 -12.09
CA ASN A 161 10.88 -23.12 -11.88
C ASN A 161 9.54 -23.01 -12.66
N LEU A 162 9.50 -22.37 -13.83
CA LEU A 162 8.27 -22.13 -14.60
C LEU A 162 7.51 -23.42 -14.98
N LYS A 163 6.40 -23.70 -14.25
CA LYS A 163 5.26 -24.51 -14.75
C LYS A 163 4.05 -24.41 -13.79
N ALA A 164 3.20 -23.42 -13.91
CA ALA A 164 1.82 -23.46 -13.43
C ALA A 164 1.01 -22.36 -14.12
N ASP A 165 -0.28 -22.59 -14.40
CA ASP A 165 -1.13 -21.70 -15.17
C ASP A 165 -2.38 -21.25 -14.39
N GLY A 166 -2.85 -20.01 -14.63
CA GLY A 166 -4.16 -19.53 -14.18
C GLY A 166 -4.20 -18.84 -12.80
N GLN A 167 -5.42 -18.65 -12.31
CA GLN A 167 -5.82 -17.88 -11.12
C GLN A 167 -5.29 -18.42 -9.80
N GLN A 168 -5.14 -19.73 -9.72
CA GLN A 168 -4.54 -20.39 -8.55
C GLN A 168 -3.06 -20.02 -8.40
N LYS A 169 -2.41 -19.68 -9.51
CA LYS A 169 -1.04 -19.17 -9.56
C LYS A 169 -0.95 -17.75 -8.98
N GLU A 170 -1.91 -16.88 -9.32
CA GLU A 170 -1.97 -15.51 -8.81
C GLU A 170 -2.03 -15.49 -7.28
N LEU A 171 -3.02 -16.16 -6.69
CA LEU A 171 -3.16 -16.25 -5.23
C LEU A 171 -1.95 -16.92 -4.57
N SER A 172 -1.47 -18.02 -5.16
CA SER A 172 -0.28 -18.72 -4.67
C SER A 172 0.94 -17.81 -4.61
N MET A 173 1.15 -16.99 -5.65
CA MET A 173 2.29 -16.06 -5.69
C MET A 173 2.15 -14.95 -4.65
N VAL A 174 0.96 -14.36 -4.49
CA VAL A 174 0.74 -13.34 -3.47
C VAL A 174 0.98 -13.90 -2.07
N TRP A 175 0.44 -15.09 -1.79
CA TRP A 175 0.63 -15.72 -0.48
C TRP A 175 2.10 -16.07 -0.22
N GLU A 176 2.83 -16.53 -1.23
CA GLU A 176 4.27 -16.78 -1.11
C GLU A 176 5.06 -15.49 -0.80
N VAL A 177 4.74 -14.39 -1.47
CA VAL A 177 5.36 -13.08 -1.18
C VAL A 177 5.11 -12.65 0.27
N LEU A 178 3.87 -12.79 0.76
CA LEU A 178 3.53 -12.45 2.14
C LEU A 178 4.21 -13.38 3.16
N ASP A 179 4.35 -14.67 2.84
CA ASP A 179 5.04 -15.64 3.70
C ASP A 179 6.55 -15.37 3.75
N ILE A 180 7.17 -15.04 2.61
CA ILE A 180 8.58 -14.63 2.55
C ILE A 180 8.80 -13.32 3.31
N ALA A 181 7.92 -12.34 3.16
CA ALA A 181 7.97 -11.08 3.91
C ALA A 181 7.94 -11.30 5.43
N ARG A 182 7.07 -12.19 5.90
CA ARG A 182 7.04 -12.63 7.30
C ARG A 182 8.34 -13.31 7.69
N TYR A 183 8.76 -14.34 6.93
CA TYR A 183 9.91 -15.17 7.25
C TYR A 183 11.21 -14.37 7.35
N MET A 184 11.45 -13.43 6.42
CA MET A 184 12.67 -12.60 6.42
C MET A 184 12.73 -11.59 7.58
N THR A 185 11.63 -11.35 8.29
CA THR A 185 11.55 -10.32 9.33
C THR A 185 11.31 -10.88 10.72
N GLU A 186 10.89 -12.14 10.85
CA GLU A 186 10.30 -12.72 12.07
C GLU A 186 11.21 -12.56 13.29
N ASP A 187 12.46 -13.07 13.22
CA ASP A 187 13.40 -13.05 14.37
C ASP A 187 13.70 -11.61 14.82
N ILE A 188 13.90 -10.70 13.87
CA ILE A 188 14.28 -9.31 14.15
C ILE A 188 13.10 -8.53 14.73
N LEU A 189 11.92 -8.63 14.12
CA LEU A 189 10.75 -7.88 14.57
C LEU A 189 10.19 -8.40 15.91
N GLN A 190 10.28 -9.72 16.18
CA GLN A 190 9.92 -10.27 17.49
C GLN A 190 10.80 -9.68 18.58
N LYS A 191 12.11 -9.62 18.35
CA LYS A 191 13.04 -9.01 19.29
C LYS A 191 12.76 -7.51 19.48
N GLU A 192 12.53 -6.77 18.40
CA GLU A 192 12.19 -5.34 18.49
C GLU A 192 10.93 -5.10 19.32
N LEU A 193 9.88 -5.92 19.15
CA LEU A 193 8.66 -5.79 19.94
C LEU A 193 8.88 -6.07 21.41
N GLN A 194 9.67 -7.11 21.75
CA GLN A 194 10.06 -7.39 23.13
C GLN A 194 10.85 -6.23 23.74
N ASP A 195 11.80 -5.65 23.00
CA ASP A 195 12.57 -4.49 23.44
C ASP A 195 11.66 -3.26 23.65
N MET A 196 10.65 -3.06 22.79
CA MET A 196 9.66 -1.98 22.93
C MET A 196 8.78 -2.16 24.16
N GLU A 197 8.37 -3.38 24.48
CA GLU A 197 7.56 -3.69 25.67
C GLU A 197 8.35 -3.48 26.98
N ALA A 198 9.67 -3.69 26.96
CA ALA A 198 10.54 -3.55 28.11
C ALA A 198 10.95 -2.09 28.41
N GLN A 199 10.67 -1.13 27.54
CA GLN A 199 11.12 0.25 27.63
C GLN A 199 9.98 1.25 27.88
N VAL A 200 10.33 2.45 28.37
CA VAL A 200 9.38 3.56 28.46
C VAL A 200 9.04 4.04 27.04
N PRO A 201 7.75 4.08 26.66
CA PRO A 201 7.33 4.43 25.32
C PRO A 201 7.74 5.86 24.91
N LYS A 202 8.47 5.99 23.79
CA LYS A 202 8.94 7.27 23.24
C LYS A 202 8.17 7.66 21.98
N THR A 203 7.85 6.69 21.13
CA THR A 203 7.17 6.90 19.85
C THR A 203 5.66 6.67 19.96
N HIS A 204 4.89 7.07 18.93
CA HIS A 204 3.45 6.79 18.86
C HIS A 204 3.16 5.29 18.87
N GLY A 205 3.89 4.50 18.06
CA GLY A 205 3.71 3.05 17.99
C GLY A 205 3.97 2.36 19.33
N GLU A 206 5.03 2.75 20.06
CA GLU A 206 5.33 2.23 21.39
C GLU A 206 4.24 2.57 22.42
N ARG A 207 3.68 3.79 22.37
CA ARG A 207 2.56 4.18 23.24
C ARG A 207 1.30 3.38 22.95
N ILE A 208 1.00 3.10 21.69
CA ILE A 208 -0.13 2.27 21.28
C ILE A 208 0.06 0.83 21.71
N LEU A 209 1.27 0.28 21.54
CA LEU A 209 1.61 -1.06 22.04
C LEU A 209 1.42 -1.16 23.56
N ALA A 210 2.00 -0.22 24.33
CA ALA A 210 1.90 -0.21 25.78
C ALA A 210 0.47 -0.02 26.30
N ARG A 211 -0.37 0.76 25.60
CA ARG A 211 -1.73 1.10 26.07
C ARG A 211 -2.78 0.09 25.61
N TYR A 212 -2.67 -0.44 24.41
CA TYR A 212 -3.70 -1.25 23.75
C TYR A 212 -3.24 -2.65 23.35
N GLY A 213 -1.94 -2.97 23.53
CA GLY A 213 -1.37 -4.23 23.05
C GLY A 213 -1.26 -4.35 21.53
N GLU A 214 -1.49 -3.24 20.80
CA GLU A 214 -1.49 -3.28 19.34
C GLU A 214 -0.08 -3.09 18.78
N ARG A 215 0.39 -4.10 18.06
CA ARG A 215 1.75 -4.16 17.47
C ARG A 215 1.90 -3.34 16.19
N GLY A 216 0.79 -2.77 15.67
CA GLY A 216 0.76 -1.96 14.46
C GLY A 216 1.31 -2.70 13.25
N ILE A 217 2.00 -1.95 12.37
CA ILE A 217 2.52 -2.52 11.12
C ILE A 217 3.55 -3.66 11.35
N ARG A 218 4.31 -3.65 12.46
CA ARG A 218 5.20 -4.77 12.80
C ARG A 218 4.42 -6.05 13.08
N GLY A 219 3.31 -5.94 13.77
CA GLY A 219 2.38 -7.05 14.00
C GLY A 219 1.77 -7.57 12.71
N GLU A 220 1.32 -6.67 11.82
CA GLU A 220 0.80 -7.04 10.50
C GLU A 220 1.82 -7.87 9.70
N VAL A 221 3.09 -7.47 9.67
CA VAL A 221 4.15 -8.21 8.98
C VAL A 221 4.36 -9.59 9.62
N LEU A 222 4.49 -9.64 10.95
CA LEU A 222 4.72 -10.89 11.71
C LEU A 222 3.58 -11.89 11.55
N ASP A 223 2.34 -11.40 11.40
CA ASP A 223 1.17 -12.24 11.18
C ASP A 223 0.92 -12.55 9.68
N GLY A 224 1.85 -12.15 8.79
CA GLY A 224 1.77 -12.38 7.35
C GLY A 224 0.72 -11.51 6.65
N PHE A 225 0.53 -10.27 7.11
CA PHE A 225 -0.42 -9.29 6.59
C PHE A 225 -1.86 -9.83 6.55
N PRO A 226 -2.45 -10.18 7.70
CA PRO A 226 -3.74 -10.88 7.75
C PRO A 226 -4.87 -10.10 7.07
N VAL A 227 -4.88 -8.76 7.16
CA VAL A 227 -5.91 -7.93 6.52
C VAL A 227 -5.75 -7.94 5.00
N VAL A 228 -4.53 -7.83 4.46
CA VAL A 228 -4.27 -7.99 3.02
C VAL A 228 -4.66 -9.38 2.56
N ARG A 229 -4.19 -10.41 3.27
CA ARG A 229 -4.37 -11.82 2.90
C ARG A 229 -5.82 -12.27 2.90
N LYS A 230 -6.59 -11.93 3.95
CA LYS A 230 -7.93 -12.48 4.18
C LYS A 230 -9.05 -11.58 3.69
N THR A 231 -8.78 -10.28 3.56
CA THR A 231 -9.81 -9.25 3.36
C THR A 231 -9.58 -8.44 2.11
N ALA A 232 -8.48 -7.68 2.03
CA ALA A 232 -8.30 -6.67 1.00
C ALA A 232 -8.02 -7.26 -0.38
N TYR A 233 -7.06 -8.21 -0.48
CA TYR A 233 -6.69 -8.81 -1.76
C TYR A 233 -7.82 -9.67 -2.36
N PRO A 234 -8.50 -10.55 -1.60
CA PRO A 234 -9.65 -11.30 -2.12
C PRO A 234 -10.78 -10.39 -2.60
N GLU A 235 -11.08 -9.30 -1.86
CA GLU A 235 -12.11 -8.34 -2.27
C GLU A 235 -11.71 -7.61 -3.56
N LEU A 236 -10.49 -7.09 -3.63
CA LEU A 236 -9.99 -6.44 -4.85
C LEU A 236 -10.04 -7.39 -6.05
N MET A 237 -9.56 -8.62 -5.89
CA MET A 237 -9.55 -9.63 -6.94
C MET A 237 -10.96 -9.95 -7.44
N LYS A 238 -11.94 -10.04 -6.53
CA LYS A 238 -13.35 -10.23 -6.87
C LYS A 238 -13.87 -9.05 -7.69
N LEU A 239 -13.70 -7.83 -7.18
CA LEU A 239 -14.20 -6.61 -7.82
C LEU A 239 -13.55 -6.36 -9.19
N MET A 240 -12.26 -6.62 -9.34
CA MET A 240 -11.55 -6.47 -10.63
C MET A 240 -12.02 -7.47 -11.71
N LYS A 241 -12.69 -8.55 -11.33
CA LYS A 241 -13.33 -9.49 -12.27
C LYS A 241 -14.76 -9.12 -12.60
N GLU A 242 -15.50 -8.67 -11.59
CA GLU A 242 -16.92 -8.37 -11.69
C GLU A 242 -17.19 -6.96 -12.25
N ALA A 243 -16.20 -6.04 -12.11
CA ALA A 243 -16.34 -4.68 -12.59
C ALA A 243 -16.54 -4.66 -14.11
N ASP A 244 -17.67 -4.14 -14.54
CA ASP A 244 -17.87 -3.81 -15.92
C ASP A 244 -17.18 -2.45 -16.26
N LYS A 245 -17.23 -2.06 -17.54
CA LYS A 245 -16.57 -0.83 -18.02
C LYS A 245 -17.17 0.46 -17.45
N THR A 246 -18.29 0.38 -16.75
CA THR A 246 -19.00 1.54 -16.17
C THR A 246 -18.53 1.81 -14.75
N VAL A 247 -17.89 0.85 -14.10
CA VAL A 247 -17.39 0.99 -12.71
C VAL A 247 -16.07 1.76 -12.70
N CYS A 248 -16.07 2.84 -11.96
CA CYS A 248 -14.87 3.66 -11.75
C CYS A 248 -13.89 2.97 -10.79
N GLN A 249 -12.59 3.02 -11.11
CA GLN A 249 -11.55 2.45 -10.23
C GLN A 249 -11.59 3.04 -8.81
N SER A 250 -11.93 4.31 -8.64
CA SER A 250 -12.09 4.92 -7.33
C SER A 250 -13.18 4.23 -6.50
N GLN A 251 -14.30 3.82 -7.11
CA GLN A 251 -15.35 3.06 -6.41
C GLN A 251 -14.86 1.69 -5.95
N VAL A 252 -14.08 1.00 -6.81
CA VAL A 252 -13.44 -0.28 -6.45
C VAL A 252 -12.51 -0.08 -5.26
N ASN A 253 -11.63 0.93 -5.31
CA ASN A 253 -10.69 1.23 -4.24
C ASN A 253 -11.40 1.60 -2.94
N LEU A 254 -12.48 2.42 -3.01
CA LEU A 254 -13.30 2.78 -1.85
C LEU A 254 -13.97 1.57 -1.22
N GLN A 255 -14.46 0.64 -2.03
CA GLN A 255 -15.08 -0.58 -1.53
C GLN A 255 -14.05 -1.43 -0.75
N VAL A 256 -12.84 -1.60 -1.32
CA VAL A 256 -11.74 -2.30 -0.64
C VAL A 256 -11.32 -1.56 0.63
N LEU A 257 -11.20 -0.22 0.58
CA LEU A 257 -10.86 0.60 1.74
C LEU A 257 -11.89 0.44 2.87
N LEU A 258 -13.18 0.54 2.57
CA LEU A 258 -14.25 0.33 3.55
C LEU A 258 -14.17 -1.06 4.18
N LYS A 259 -13.85 -2.09 3.36
CA LYS A 259 -13.69 -3.45 3.85
C LYS A 259 -12.50 -3.56 4.81
N ILE A 260 -11.36 -2.95 4.49
CA ILE A 260 -10.20 -2.86 5.38
C ILE A 260 -10.58 -2.13 6.68
N MET A 261 -11.19 -0.94 6.58
CA MET A 261 -11.59 -0.12 7.73
C MET A 261 -12.58 -0.84 8.66
N SER A 262 -13.40 -1.74 8.14
CA SER A 262 -14.35 -2.51 8.95
C SER A 262 -13.71 -3.61 9.80
N GLU A 263 -12.46 -3.99 9.51
CA GLU A 263 -11.78 -5.12 10.18
C GLU A 263 -10.45 -4.74 10.84
N LEU A 264 -9.72 -3.76 10.27
CA LEU A 264 -8.39 -3.38 10.76
C LEU A 264 -8.46 -2.73 12.15
N ARG A 265 -7.59 -3.14 13.05
CA ARG A 265 -7.32 -2.42 14.31
C ARG A 265 -6.27 -1.33 14.05
N ASP A 266 -6.71 -0.25 13.40
CA ASP A 266 -5.86 0.82 12.92
C ASP A 266 -5.24 1.62 14.07
N THR A 267 -3.91 1.57 14.19
CA THR A 267 -3.17 2.27 15.24
C THR A 267 -3.20 3.80 15.11
N ASN A 268 -3.44 4.34 13.91
CA ASN A 268 -3.63 5.79 13.74
C ASN A 268 -4.99 6.22 14.29
N VAL A 269 -6.03 5.41 14.09
CA VAL A 269 -7.34 5.64 14.67
C VAL A 269 -7.28 5.53 16.19
N LEU A 270 -6.63 4.49 16.74
CA LEU A 270 -6.42 4.34 18.18
C LEU A 270 -5.67 5.51 18.79
N ASN A 271 -4.63 6.01 18.10
CA ASN A 271 -3.86 7.16 18.59
C ASN A 271 -4.66 8.46 18.66
N ARG A 272 -5.63 8.67 17.76
CA ARG A 272 -6.43 9.90 17.64
C ARG A 272 -7.77 9.82 18.35
N GLY A 273 -8.47 8.70 18.24
CA GLY A 273 -9.84 8.50 18.69
C GLY A 273 -10.03 7.44 19.78
N GLY A 274 -8.94 6.74 20.17
CA GLY A 274 -9.02 5.64 21.14
C GLY A 274 -9.86 4.46 20.63
N GLU A 275 -10.24 3.56 21.54
CA GLU A 275 -11.09 2.40 21.23
C GLU A 275 -12.49 2.82 20.72
N GLU A 276 -13.05 3.90 21.27
CA GLU A 276 -14.35 4.40 20.82
C GLU A 276 -14.31 4.84 19.35
N GLY A 277 -13.26 5.57 18.96
CA GLY A 277 -13.04 5.97 17.58
C GLY A 277 -12.85 4.78 16.65
N LEU A 278 -12.10 3.76 17.09
CA LEU A 278 -11.88 2.54 16.32
C LEU A 278 -13.21 1.78 16.10
N LEU A 279 -13.94 1.51 17.15
CA LEU A 279 -15.24 0.82 17.07
C LEU A 279 -16.23 1.58 16.18
N TRP A 280 -16.24 2.91 16.27
CA TRP A 280 -17.08 3.75 15.42
C TRP A 280 -16.70 3.60 13.93
N ILE A 281 -15.40 3.70 13.56
CA ILE A 281 -14.93 3.51 12.19
C ILE A 281 -15.35 2.15 11.66
N GLN A 282 -15.09 1.08 12.42
CA GLN A 282 -15.42 -0.29 12.01
C GLN A 282 -16.93 -0.47 11.79
N LYS A 283 -17.75 0.00 12.72
CA LYS A 283 -19.21 -0.08 12.63
C LYS A 283 -19.74 0.71 11.44
N GLU A 284 -19.27 1.93 11.25
CA GLU A 284 -19.75 2.82 10.18
C GLU A 284 -19.35 2.28 8.80
N SER A 285 -18.10 1.84 8.63
CA SER A 285 -17.63 1.20 7.39
C SER A 285 -18.45 -0.06 7.08
N GLY A 286 -18.71 -0.90 8.08
CA GLY A 286 -19.57 -2.07 7.93
C GLY A 286 -21.02 -1.74 7.58
N ALA A 287 -21.58 -0.63 8.08
CA ALA A 287 -22.91 -0.16 7.73
C ALA A 287 -22.99 0.32 6.27
N ILE A 288 -21.99 1.08 5.82
CA ILE A 288 -21.87 1.56 4.42
C ILE A 288 -21.76 0.36 3.46
N LEU A 289 -20.95 -0.64 3.79
CA LEU A 289 -20.82 -1.87 2.98
C LEU A 289 -22.17 -2.60 2.79
N LYS A 290 -23.02 -2.61 3.83
CA LYS A 290 -24.38 -3.20 3.75
C LYS A 290 -25.33 -2.43 2.81
N MET A 291 -25.04 -1.16 2.56
CA MET A 291 -25.74 -0.31 1.58
C MET A 291 -25.14 -0.44 0.15
N ASN A 292 -24.42 -1.50 -0.14
CA ASN A 292 -23.61 -1.69 -1.36
C ASN A 292 -22.42 -0.73 -1.51
N GLY A 293 -22.01 -0.06 -0.41
CA GLY A 293 -20.78 0.74 -0.35
C GLY A 293 -20.72 1.85 -1.40
N ALA A 294 -19.56 1.96 -2.04
CA ALA A 294 -19.30 2.97 -3.07
C ALA A 294 -20.06 2.75 -4.40
N PHE A 295 -20.78 1.63 -4.55
CA PHE A 295 -21.54 1.30 -5.76
C PHE A 295 -23.01 1.74 -5.69
N SER A 296 -23.47 2.30 -4.58
CA SER A 296 -24.81 2.84 -4.46
C SER A 296 -24.81 4.32 -4.09
N GLU A 297 -25.85 5.04 -4.52
CA GLU A 297 -26.01 6.45 -4.16
C GLU A 297 -26.16 6.66 -2.65
N GLU A 298 -26.88 5.78 -1.96
CA GLU A 298 -27.07 5.83 -0.51
C GLU A 298 -25.75 5.59 0.22
N GLY A 299 -24.98 4.55 -0.18
CA GLY A 299 -23.67 4.26 0.39
C GLY A 299 -22.68 5.40 0.17
N MET A 300 -22.65 6.00 -1.02
CA MET A 300 -21.80 7.15 -1.33
C MET A 300 -22.18 8.39 -0.50
N LYS A 301 -23.47 8.69 -0.34
CA LYS A 301 -23.93 9.77 0.55
C LYS A 301 -23.49 9.54 1.99
N ARG A 302 -23.60 8.31 2.49
CA ARG A 302 -23.18 7.97 3.84
C ARG A 302 -21.67 8.04 4.01
N LEU A 303 -20.90 7.66 2.99
CA LEU A 303 -19.44 7.75 2.97
C LEU A 303 -18.97 9.22 3.05
N ILE A 304 -19.61 10.13 2.31
CA ILE A 304 -19.35 11.58 2.40
C ILE A 304 -19.66 12.10 3.82
N GLN A 305 -20.77 11.69 4.43
CA GLN A 305 -21.11 12.05 5.82
C GLN A 305 -20.05 11.50 6.80
N MET A 306 -19.60 10.25 6.61
CA MET A 306 -18.55 9.66 7.42
C MET A 306 -17.24 10.46 7.30
N ASN A 307 -16.88 10.97 6.11
CA ASN A 307 -15.72 11.85 5.94
C ASN A 307 -15.84 13.12 6.81
N GLN A 308 -16.99 13.80 6.75
CA GLN A 308 -17.22 15.00 7.56
C GLN A 308 -17.11 14.70 9.07
N GLU A 309 -17.64 13.56 9.51
CA GLU A 309 -17.52 13.14 10.92
C GLU A 309 -16.08 12.79 11.31
N CYS A 310 -15.30 12.13 10.44
CA CYS A 310 -13.88 11.87 10.64
C CYS A 310 -13.10 13.17 10.82
N ILE A 311 -13.33 14.17 9.95
CA ILE A 311 -12.71 15.49 10.03
C ILE A 311 -13.04 16.16 11.37
N ARG A 312 -14.34 16.18 11.76
CA ARG A 312 -14.79 16.78 13.01
C ARG A 312 -14.19 16.10 14.25
N LYS A 313 -14.05 14.78 14.21
CA LYS A 313 -13.50 13.96 15.31
C LYS A 313 -11.98 13.90 15.27
N ASN A 314 -11.34 14.47 14.25
CA ASN A 314 -9.89 14.36 14.00
C ASN A 314 -9.39 12.90 13.88
N ILE A 315 -10.19 12.04 13.25
CA ILE A 315 -9.87 10.61 13.04
C ILE A 315 -9.38 10.40 11.60
N SER A 316 -8.29 9.63 11.45
CA SER A 316 -7.71 9.27 10.15
C SER A 316 -7.26 7.82 10.19
N SER A 317 -7.74 7.02 9.24
CA SER A 317 -7.43 5.59 9.10
C SER A 317 -6.20 5.37 8.21
N GLY A 318 -5.05 5.97 8.61
CA GLY A 318 -3.80 5.90 7.82
C GLY A 318 -3.30 4.47 7.61
N GLY A 319 -3.49 3.58 8.59
CA GLY A 319 -3.14 2.16 8.44
C GLY A 319 -4.00 1.47 7.38
N ALA A 320 -5.28 1.80 7.27
CA ALA A 320 -6.15 1.27 6.22
C ALA A 320 -5.74 1.78 4.83
N ALA A 321 -5.31 3.04 4.71
CA ALA A 321 -4.75 3.61 3.48
C ALA A 321 -3.48 2.87 3.05
N ASP A 322 -2.55 2.61 3.99
CA ASP A 322 -1.35 1.82 3.75
C ASP A 322 -1.68 0.40 3.24
N GLN A 323 -2.66 -0.28 3.84
CA GLN A 323 -3.08 -1.62 3.42
C GLN A 323 -3.74 -1.61 2.02
N LEU A 324 -4.50 -0.55 1.68
CA LEU A 324 -5.07 -0.39 0.34
C LEU A 324 -3.95 -0.25 -0.71
N ALA A 325 -3.01 0.68 -0.51
CA ALA A 325 -1.90 0.88 -1.45
C ALA A 325 -1.07 -0.40 -1.64
N LEU A 326 -0.79 -1.14 -0.54
CA LEU A 326 -0.10 -2.41 -0.59
C LEU A 326 -0.86 -3.46 -1.40
N THR A 327 -2.19 -3.50 -1.25
CA THR A 327 -3.08 -4.41 -1.99
C THR A 327 -3.09 -4.08 -3.49
N LEU A 328 -3.17 -2.79 -3.84
CA LEU A 328 -3.11 -2.32 -5.23
C LEU A 328 -1.76 -2.66 -5.89
N PHE A 329 -0.66 -2.48 -5.15
CA PHE A 329 0.67 -2.83 -5.63
C PHE A 329 0.80 -4.34 -5.90
N LEU A 330 0.43 -5.18 -4.94
CA LEU A 330 0.51 -6.64 -5.09
C LEU A 330 -0.32 -7.13 -6.28
N TRP A 331 -1.53 -6.59 -6.45
CA TRP A 331 -2.38 -6.97 -7.58
C TRP A 331 -1.74 -6.61 -8.92
N GLN A 332 -1.23 -5.38 -9.07
CA GLN A 332 -0.56 -4.94 -10.30
C GLN A 332 0.69 -5.77 -10.58
N ALA A 333 1.51 -5.98 -9.57
CA ALA A 333 2.77 -6.69 -9.72
C ALA A 333 2.56 -8.16 -10.11
N VAL A 334 1.58 -8.85 -9.51
CA VAL A 334 1.35 -10.27 -9.79
C VAL A 334 0.59 -10.49 -11.10
N ASN A 335 -0.34 -9.60 -11.44
CA ASN A 335 -1.10 -9.69 -12.70
C ASN A 335 -0.38 -9.04 -13.89
N GLU A 336 0.75 -8.38 -13.66
CA GLU A 336 1.49 -7.58 -14.66
C GLU A 336 0.60 -6.59 -15.42
N LYS A 337 -0.33 -5.97 -14.68
CA LYS A 337 -1.31 -5.03 -15.22
C LYS A 337 -1.33 -3.76 -14.37
N GLU A 338 -1.32 -2.60 -15.03
CA GLU A 338 -1.51 -1.33 -14.35
C GLU A 338 -2.98 -1.13 -13.98
N ILE A 339 -3.21 -0.59 -12.77
CA ILE A 339 -4.50 -0.08 -12.35
C ILE A 339 -4.54 1.40 -12.74
N PRO A 340 -5.60 1.89 -13.43
CA PRO A 340 -5.74 3.31 -13.73
C PRO A 340 -5.74 4.14 -12.43
N VAL A 341 -4.82 5.09 -12.35
CA VAL A 341 -4.66 5.95 -11.16
C VAL A 341 -5.77 7.00 -11.08
N TYR A 342 -6.37 7.34 -12.22
CA TYR A 342 -7.32 8.43 -12.34
C TYR A 342 -8.56 8.00 -13.15
N CYS A 343 -9.74 8.30 -12.62
CA CYS A 343 -11.00 8.15 -13.34
C CYS A 343 -11.66 9.53 -13.51
N PRO A 344 -11.78 10.05 -14.75
CA PRO A 344 -12.40 11.36 -15.01
C PRO A 344 -13.85 11.47 -14.56
N VAL A 345 -14.58 10.35 -14.54
CA VAL A 345 -16.03 10.28 -14.27
C VAL A 345 -16.39 10.54 -12.81
N CYS A 346 -15.44 10.42 -11.88
CA CYS A 346 -15.71 10.56 -10.45
C CYS A 346 -15.55 12.00 -9.91
N ILE A 347 -15.30 12.99 -10.79
CA ILE A 347 -15.04 14.39 -10.40
C ILE A 347 -16.17 15.33 -10.80
N GLU A 348 -17.12 14.88 -11.60
CA GLU A 348 -18.37 15.56 -11.88
C GLU A 348 -19.38 15.32 -10.77
#